data_4b0fc3f271770134231001635929bfde
#
_entry.id   4b0fc3f271770134231001635929bfde
#
_cell.length_a   1.000
_cell.length_b   1.000
_cell.length_c   1.000
_cell.angle_alpha   90.00
_cell.angle_beta   90.00
_cell.angle_gamma   90.00
#
_symmetry.space_group_name_H-M   'P 1'
#
loop_
_entity.id
_entity.type
_entity.pdbx_description
1 polymer ?
#
loop_
_entity_poly.entity_id
_entity_poly.type
_entity_poly.pdbx_seq_one_letter_code
_entity_poly.pdbx_strand_id
1 'polypeptide(L)'
;MTCSDSSWTVGGGNDWCTITKVSNTSAKVSVKANTSDFRSTGVVCVNGSNVATISVTQEVLLDRSKLVTAYKQITNSSCAATCAAMCVNKSPETLKNDGIDLEYAMWSTIATKYGYKSTGPDSTSLKSIYNTLKSGYPVIVQVNTGSMEHWVVVTKYSGNSTTLSADDFTCIDPWDAKTKVLSSSTRYSAPNKAVVFKKS
;
A
#
# COMPACT_ATOMS: atom_id res chain seq x y z
N MET A 1 -29.49 -13.55 -0.58
CA MET A 1 -30.88 -13.05 -0.76
C MET A 1 -31.71 -14.23 -1.30
N THR A 2 -32.76 -14.61 -0.62
CA THR A 2 -33.70 -15.66 -1.08
C THR A 2 -34.99 -14.99 -1.55
N CYS A 3 -35.45 -15.33 -2.75
CA CYS A 3 -36.71 -14.88 -3.28
C CYS A 3 -37.64 -16.12 -3.37
N SER A 4 -38.88 -15.98 -2.89
CA SER A 4 -39.88 -17.09 -2.91
C SER A 4 -40.63 -17.18 -4.24
N ASP A 5 -40.41 -16.24 -5.16
CA ASP A 5 -41.07 -16.14 -6.46
C ASP A 5 -40.06 -16.30 -7.59
N SER A 6 -40.42 -17.08 -8.63
CA SER A 6 -39.56 -17.32 -9.80
C SER A 6 -39.52 -16.18 -10.81
N SER A 7 -40.39 -15.17 -10.66
CA SER A 7 -40.54 -14.05 -11.61
C SER A 7 -39.57 -12.89 -11.42
N TRP A 8 -38.70 -12.92 -10.38
CA TRP A 8 -37.75 -11.88 -10.10
C TRP A 8 -36.65 -11.76 -11.18
N THR A 9 -36.17 -10.55 -11.41
CA THR A 9 -35.12 -10.23 -12.37
C THR A 9 -33.94 -9.55 -11.67
N VAL A 10 -32.80 -9.48 -12.34
CA VAL A 10 -31.61 -8.80 -11.87
C VAL A 10 -31.18 -7.74 -12.86
N GLY A 11 -30.59 -6.65 -12.36
CA GLY A 11 -30.09 -5.56 -13.18
C GLY A 11 -29.06 -4.70 -12.44
N GLY A 12 -28.65 -3.60 -13.07
CA GLY A 12 -27.61 -2.72 -12.55
C GLY A 12 -26.19 -3.28 -12.78
N GLY A 13 -25.24 -2.71 -12.05
CA GLY A 13 -23.83 -2.97 -12.30
C GLY A 13 -23.25 -2.08 -13.39
N ASN A 14 -22.06 -2.48 -13.87
CA ASN A 14 -21.32 -1.75 -14.93
C ASN A 14 -20.21 -2.68 -15.49
N ASP A 15 -19.26 -2.14 -16.28
CA ASP A 15 -18.20 -2.90 -16.95
C ASP A 15 -17.32 -3.76 -16.02
N TRP A 16 -17.21 -3.43 -14.74
CA TRP A 16 -16.39 -4.18 -13.78
C TRP A 16 -17.20 -5.02 -12.80
N CYS A 17 -18.52 -4.81 -12.72
CA CYS A 17 -19.41 -5.51 -11.80
C CYS A 17 -20.66 -5.93 -12.56
N THR A 18 -20.89 -7.20 -12.70
CA THR A 18 -22.05 -7.77 -13.38
C THR A 18 -22.85 -8.65 -12.43
N ILE A 19 -24.18 -8.71 -12.63
CA ILE A 19 -25.06 -9.60 -11.92
C ILE A 19 -25.78 -10.52 -12.92
N THR A 20 -25.87 -11.79 -12.59
CA THR A 20 -26.57 -12.80 -13.41
C THR A 20 -27.47 -13.65 -12.53
N LYS A 21 -28.74 -13.82 -12.91
CA LYS A 21 -29.64 -14.76 -12.26
C LYS A 21 -29.17 -16.19 -12.57
N VAL A 22 -28.96 -16.99 -11.52
CA VAL A 22 -28.46 -18.37 -11.66
C VAL A 22 -29.60 -19.38 -11.49
N SER A 23 -30.55 -19.08 -10.60
CA SER A 23 -31.74 -19.94 -10.35
C SER A 23 -32.93 -19.08 -9.92
N ASN A 24 -34.04 -19.73 -9.58
CA ASN A 24 -35.21 -19.03 -9.03
C ASN A 24 -34.97 -18.42 -7.66
N THR A 25 -33.91 -18.78 -6.98
CA THR A 25 -33.59 -18.30 -5.61
C THR A 25 -32.21 -17.64 -5.48
N SER A 26 -31.42 -17.59 -6.54
CA SER A 26 -30.05 -17.12 -6.45
C SER A 26 -29.57 -16.30 -7.67
N ALA A 27 -28.73 -15.32 -7.40
CA ALA A 27 -27.97 -14.58 -8.40
C ALA A 27 -26.48 -14.56 -8.04
N LYS A 28 -25.64 -14.47 -9.06
CA LYS A 28 -24.18 -14.37 -8.93
C LYS A 28 -23.75 -12.93 -9.29
N VAL A 29 -23.01 -12.31 -8.40
CA VAL A 29 -22.27 -11.06 -8.66
C VAL A 29 -20.85 -11.42 -9.04
N SER A 30 -20.40 -10.94 -10.18
CA SER A 30 -19.02 -11.12 -10.68
C SER A 30 -18.34 -9.77 -10.80
N VAL A 31 -17.11 -9.65 -10.28
CA VAL A 31 -16.33 -8.41 -10.30
C VAL A 31 -14.98 -8.64 -10.96
N LYS A 32 -14.54 -7.66 -11.76
CA LYS A 32 -13.18 -7.63 -12.31
C LYS A 32 -12.20 -7.11 -11.25
N ALA A 33 -10.95 -7.56 -11.28
CA ALA A 33 -9.91 -7.05 -10.38
C ALA A 33 -9.82 -5.52 -10.43
N ASN A 34 -9.62 -4.90 -9.28
CA ASN A 34 -9.41 -3.45 -9.17
C ASN A 34 -7.93 -3.15 -9.03
N THR A 35 -7.36 -2.47 -10.01
CA THR A 35 -5.95 -2.06 -10.05
C THR A 35 -5.79 -0.52 -10.05
N SER A 36 -6.89 0.20 -9.89
CA SER A 36 -6.91 1.67 -9.96
C SER A 36 -7.47 2.30 -8.68
N ASP A 37 -8.51 3.10 -8.77
CA ASP A 37 -9.08 3.81 -7.63
C ASP A 37 -10.27 3.06 -7.02
N PHE A 38 -10.64 3.41 -5.77
CA PHE A 38 -11.86 2.93 -5.13
C PHE A 38 -13.05 3.10 -6.07
N ARG A 39 -13.88 2.08 -6.15
CA ARG A 39 -15.07 2.09 -7.00
C ARG A 39 -16.26 1.44 -6.30
N SER A 40 -17.44 1.93 -6.62
CA SER A 40 -18.71 1.45 -6.08
C SER A 40 -19.77 1.41 -7.16
N THR A 41 -20.68 0.46 -7.07
CA THR A 41 -21.87 0.37 -7.93
C THR A 41 -22.99 -0.31 -7.17
N GLY A 42 -24.22 -0.17 -7.69
CA GLY A 42 -25.39 -0.89 -7.20
C GLY A 42 -25.78 -2.02 -8.16
N VAL A 43 -26.15 -3.17 -7.61
CA VAL A 43 -26.87 -4.22 -8.33
C VAL A 43 -28.24 -4.38 -7.71
N VAL A 44 -29.25 -4.65 -8.53
CA VAL A 44 -30.64 -4.69 -8.10
C VAL A 44 -31.26 -6.05 -8.38
N CYS A 45 -32.16 -6.48 -7.48
CA CYS A 45 -33.08 -7.57 -7.70
C CYS A 45 -34.50 -7.00 -7.67
N VAL A 46 -35.30 -7.27 -8.69
CA VAL A 46 -36.64 -6.72 -8.87
C VAL A 46 -37.64 -7.87 -8.91
N ASN A 47 -38.68 -7.78 -8.12
CA ASN A 47 -39.85 -8.70 -8.14
C ASN A 47 -41.13 -7.87 -8.08
N GLY A 48 -41.80 -7.70 -9.21
CA GLY A 48 -42.93 -6.77 -9.34
C GLY A 48 -42.55 -5.36 -8.94
N SER A 49 -43.24 -4.79 -7.95
CA SER A 49 -42.93 -3.45 -7.38
C SER A 49 -41.83 -3.46 -6.32
N ASN A 50 -41.38 -4.62 -5.88
CA ASN A 50 -40.36 -4.76 -4.85
C ASN A 50 -38.96 -4.68 -5.48
N VAL A 51 -38.12 -3.76 -4.97
CA VAL A 51 -36.74 -3.57 -5.41
C VAL A 51 -35.82 -3.71 -4.21
N ALA A 52 -34.82 -4.59 -4.35
CA ALA A 52 -33.73 -4.71 -3.39
C ALA A 52 -32.42 -4.31 -4.08
N THR A 53 -31.71 -3.37 -3.50
CA THR A 53 -30.40 -2.91 -4.00
C THR A 53 -29.28 -3.43 -3.11
N ILE A 54 -28.23 -3.97 -3.74
CA ILE A 54 -27.00 -4.38 -3.09
C ILE A 54 -25.90 -3.42 -3.54
N SER A 55 -25.29 -2.71 -2.61
CA SER A 55 -24.11 -1.90 -2.90
C SER A 55 -22.89 -2.84 -2.99
N VAL A 56 -22.17 -2.73 -4.09
CA VAL A 56 -20.91 -3.45 -4.32
C VAL A 56 -19.78 -2.43 -4.32
N THR A 57 -18.88 -2.55 -3.37
CA THR A 57 -17.69 -1.70 -3.26
C THR A 57 -16.43 -2.52 -3.53
N GLN A 58 -15.45 -1.92 -4.12
CA GLN A 58 -14.16 -2.56 -4.36
C GLN A 58 -13.03 -1.61 -4.01
N GLU A 59 -12.26 -1.99 -3.00
CA GLU A 59 -11.10 -1.25 -2.51
C GLU A 59 -9.93 -1.31 -3.50
N VAL A 60 -8.98 -0.41 -3.31
CA VAL A 60 -7.73 -0.38 -4.06
C VAL A 60 -6.72 -1.29 -3.36
N LEU A 61 -6.04 -2.12 -4.13
CA LEU A 61 -4.89 -2.89 -3.66
C LEU A 61 -3.65 -2.49 -4.47
N LEU A 62 -2.73 -1.78 -3.84
CA LEU A 62 -1.40 -1.48 -4.39
C LEU A 62 -0.36 -2.33 -3.64
N ASP A 63 0.44 -3.09 -4.37
CA ASP A 63 1.48 -3.95 -3.79
C ASP A 63 2.82 -3.76 -4.52
N ARG A 64 3.81 -3.26 -3.79
CA ARG A 64 5.20 -3.03 -4.22
C ARG A 64 6.19 -3.85 -3.40
N SER A 65 5.71 -4.80 -2.60
CA SER A 65 6.56 -5.59 -1.71
C SER A 65 7.61 -6.43 -2.45
N LYS A 66 7.33 -6.82 -3.70
CA LYS A 66 8.29 -7.55 -4.55
C LYS A 66 9.48 -6.71 -5.03
N LEU A 67 9.42 -5.39 -4.85
CA LEU A 67 10.48 -4.47 -5.26
C LEU A 67 11.53 -4.25 -4.17
N VAL A 68 11.32 -4.77 -2.98
CA VAL A 68 12.20 -4.58 -1.82
C VAL A 68 12.49 -5.93 -1.13
N THR A 69 13.65 -6.02 -0.52
CA THR A 69 14.02 -7.17 0.32
C THR A 69 14.05 -6.71 1.78
N ALA A 70 13.35 -7.41 2.66
CA ALA A 70 13.32 -7.07 4.08
C ALA A 70 14.67 -7.34 4.77
N TYR A 71 15.22 -6.34 5.45
CA TYR A 71 16.41 -6.46 6.25
C TYR A 71 16.21 -5.88 7.65
N LYS A 72 16.83 -6.51 8.64
CA LYS A 72 16.91 -5.95 9.99
C LYS A 72 18.05 -4.94 10.06
N GLN A 73 17.84 -3.82 10.76
CA GLN A 73 18.92 -2.87 11.06
C GLN A 73 19.98 -3.51 11.97
N ILE A 74 21.22 -3.17 11.76
CA ILE A 74 22.35 -3.75 12.48
C ILE A 74 22.82 -2.91 13.69
N THR A 75 22.41 -1.65 13.75
CA THR A 75 22.60 -0.76 14.90
C THR A 75 21.30 -0.06 15.26
N ASN A 76 21.22 0.56 16.44
CA ASN A 76 20.01 1.25 16.90
C ASN A 76 19.67 2.51 16.07
N SER A 77 20.62 3.05 15.32
CA SER A 77 20.52 4.29 14.52
C SER A 77 20.48 4.03 13.01
N SER A 78 20.69 2.80 12.55
CA SER A 78 20.81 2.49 11.11
C SER A 78 19.47 2.26 10.38
N CYS A 79 18.33 2.67 10.94
CA CYS A 79 17.01 2.46 10.32
C CYS A 79 16.90 3.10 8.92
N ALA A 80 17.40 4.33 8.75
CA ALA A 80 17.37 5.05 7.48
C ALA A 80 18.20 4.35 6.40
N ALA A 81 19.46 4.02 6.70
CA ALA A 81 20.34 3.30 5.77
C ALA A 81 19.80 1.91 5.44
N THR A 82 19.20 1.21 6.41
CA THR A 82 18.57 -0.10 6.20
C THR A 82 17.34 0.00 5.29
N CYS A 83 16.51 1.04 5.43
CA CYS A 83 15.42 1.28 4.49
C CYS A 83 15.92 1.52 3.06
N ALA A 84 17.00 2.30 2.89
CA ALA A 84 17.64 2.47 1.59
C ALA A 84 18.18 1.15 1.04
N ALA A 85 18.85 0.35 1.88
CA ALA A 85 19.35 -0.98 1.54
C ALA A 85 18.24 -1.89 0.99
N MET A 86 17.06 -1.92 1.65
CA MET A 86 15.88 -2.65 1.18
C MET A 86 15.47 -2.21 -0.23
N CYS A 87 15.44 -0.90 -0.49
CA CYS A 87 15.00 -0.35 -1.79
C CYS A 87 16.00 -0.62 -2.93
N VAL A 88 17.29 -0.75 -2.63
CA VAL A 88 18.31 -1.12 -3.64
C VAL A 88 18.60 -2.62 -3.67
N ASN A 89 17.88 -3.42 -2.88
CA ASN A 89 18.03 -4.88 -2.76
C ASN A 89 19.47 -5.32 -2.40
N LYS A 90 20.07 -4.61 -1.45
CA LYS A 90 21.37 -4.93 -0.84
C LYS A 90 21.23 -5.04 0.66
N SER A 91 22.03 -5.93 1.30
CA SER A 91 21.98 -6.00 2.76
C SER A 91 22.67 -4.78 3.40
N PRO A 92 22.32 -4.42 4.65
CA PRO A 92 23.04 -3.37 5.39
C PRO A 92 24.54 -3.68 5.52
N GLU A 93 24.94 -4.95 5.67
CA GLU A 93 26.33 -5.37 5.69
C GLU A 93 27.04 -5.09 4.37
N THR A 94 26.34 -5.30 3.23
CA THR A 94 26.89 -4.95 1.91
C THR A 94 27.13 -3.45 1.82
N LEU A 95 26.18 -2.60 2.27
CA LEU A 95 26.37 -1.17 2.28
C LEU A 95 27.61 -0.77 3.11
N LYS A 96 27.74 -1.35 4.31
CA LYS A 96 28.88 -1.12 5.20
C LYS A 96 30.22 -1.51 4.55
N ASN A 97 30.28 -2.69 3.94
CA ASN A 97 31.47 -3.19 3.25
C ASN A 97 31.83 -2.32 2.04
N ASP A 98 30.85 -1.69 1.44
CA ASP A 98 31.00 -0.74 0.34
C ASP A 98 31.34 0.68 0.79
N GLY A 99 31.62 0.88 2.09
CA GLY A 99 32.06 2.17 2.67
C GLY A 99 30.92 3.15 2.98
N ILE A 100 29.66 2.68 3.03
CA ILE A 100 28.53 3.51 3.43
C ILE A 100 28.47 3.54 4.97
N ASP A 101 28.45 4.74 5.54
CA ASP A 101 28.19 4.92 6.96
C ASP A 101 26.69 4.73 7.24
N LEU A 102 26.35 3.72 8.03
CA LEU A 102 24.96 3.34 8.30
C LEU A 102 24.30 4.21 9.37
N GLU A 103 25.06 5.00 10.10
CA GLU A 103 24.51 5.91 11.13
C GLU A 103 23.87 7.16 10.51
N TYR A 104 24.13 7.42 9.23
CA TYR A 104 23.62 8.57 8.51
C TYR A 104 22.69 8.17 7.36
N ALA A 105 21.71 9.04 7.10
CA ALA A 105 20.76 8.88 6.00
C ALA A 105 21.38 9.33 4.66
N MET A 106 22.30 8.55 4.11
CA MET A 106 23.07 8.86 2.89
C MET A 106 22.28 8.53 1.60
N TRP A 107 21.05 9.06 1.46
CA TRP A 107 20.12 8.69 0.41
C TRP A 107 20.68 8.75 -1.01
N SER A 108 21.24 9.89 -1.41
CA SER A 108 21.79 10.11 -2.76
C SER A 108 23.03 9.26 -3.02
N THR A 109 23.90 9.10 -2.04
CA THR A 109 25.12 8.28 -2.13
C THR A 109 24.77 6.82 -2.36
N ILE A 110 23.83 6.27 -1.55
CA ILE A 110 23.35 4.88 -1.70
C ILE A 110 22.66 4.71 -3.05
N ALA A 111 21.76 5.62 -3.42
CA ALA A 111 21.05 5.54 -4.69
C ALA A 111 22.03 5.49 -5.86
N THR A 112 22.93 6.47 -5.97
CA THR A 112 23.90 6.57 -7.07
C THR A 112 24.80 5.34 -7.15
N LYS A 113 25.31 4.87 -6.01
CA LYS A 113 26.21 3.71 -5.96
C LYS A 113 25.59 2.44 -6.55
N TYR A 114 24.27 2.27 -6.41
CA TYR A 114 23.57 1.07 -6.87
C TYR A 114 22.67 1.28 -8.10
N GLY A 115 22.87 2.38 -8.83
CA GLY A 115 22.18 2.63 -10.11
C GLY A 115 20.73 3.12 -9.93
N TYR A 116 20.46 3.85 -8.85
CA TYR A 116 19.18 4.49 -8.57
C TYR A 116 19.33 6.01 -8.49
N LYS A 117 18.20 6.70 -8.59
CA LYS A 117 18.05 8.10 -8.20
C LYS A 117 17.17 8.17 -6.96
N SER A 118 17.54 8.96 -5.97
CA SER A 118 16.70 9.26 -4.81
C SER A 118 16.07 10.64 -4.95
N THR A 119 14.85 10.79 -4.46
CA THR A 119 14.17 12.08 -4.26
C THR A 119 13.80 12.20 -2.79
N GLY A 120 13.87 13.42 -2.26
CA GLY A 120 13.65 13.68 -0.83
C GLY A 120 14.97 13.67 -0.01
N PRO A 121 14.85 13.78 1.31
CA PRO A 121 13.62 13.69 2.10
C PRO A 121 12.75 14.95 2.00
N ASP A 122 11.53 14.81 1.49
CA ASP A 122 10.55 15.88 1.35
C ASP A 122 9.39 15.70 2.31
N SER A 123 8.69 16.78 2.67
CA SER A 123 7.45 16.72 3.45
C SER A 123 6.43 15.79 2.79
N THR A 124 5.76 14.97 3.58
CA THR A 124 4.84 13.97 3.05
C THR A 124 3.52 13.92 3.80
N SER A 125 2.56 13.23 3.20
CA SER A 125 1.25 12.94 3.74
C SER A 125 0.83 11.54 3.30
N LEU A 126 -0.20 10.96 3.90
CA LEU A 126 -0.76 9.68 3.45
C LEU A 126 -1.16 9.71 1.97
N LYS A 127 -1.66 10.88 1.49
CA LYS A 127 -1.99 11.06 0.07
C LYS A 127 -0.77 11.01 -0.85
N SER A 128 0.34 11.62 -0.44
CA SER A 128 1.60 11.58 -1.19
C SER A 128 2.17 10.16 -1.22
N ILE A 129 2.13 9.43 -0.10
CA ILE A 129 2.54 8.02 0.00
C ILE A 129 1.69 7.15 -0.93
N TYR A 130 0.35 7.31 -0.88
CA TYR A 130 -0.57 6.61 -1.77
C TYR A 130 -0.25 6.84 -3.24
N ASN A 131 -0.06 8.11 -3.65
CA ASN A 131 0.26 8.46 -5.03
C ASN A 131 1.59 7.85 -5.49
N THR A 132 2.59 7.77 -4.62
CA THR A 132 3.88 7.14 -4.92
C THR A 132 3.74 5.64 -5.13
N LEU A 133 2.99 4.95 -4.26
CA LEU A 133 2.67 3.53 -4.45
C LEU A 133 1.89 3.32 -5.76
N LYS A 134 0.92 4.20 -6.07
CA LYS A 134 0.15 4.15 -7.33
C LYS A 134 1.05 4.32 -8.55
N SER A 135 2.08 5.16 -8.44
CA SER A 135 3.11 5.35 -9.49
C SER A 135 4.09 4.18 -9.63
N GLY A 136 3.97 3.13 -8.81
CA GLY A 136 4.75 1.91 -8.95
C GLY A 136 5.95 1.78 -8.02
N TYR A 137 6.15 2.69 -7.06
CA TYR A 137 7.34 2.73 -6.21
C TYR A 137 7.00 2.48 -4.74
N PRO A 138 7.85 1.72 -3.99
CA PRO A 138 7.84 1.74 -2.53
C PRO A 138 8.30 3.12 -2.01
N VAL A 139 7.94 3.44 -0.77
CA VAL A 139 8.23 4.75 -0.18
C VAL A 139 8.89 4.56 1.17
N ILE A 140 10.07 5.13 1.36
CA ILE A 140 10.68 5.23 2.69
C ILE A 140 10.03 6.42 3.39
N VAL A 141 9.51 6.23 4.60
CA VAL A 141 8.85 7.28 5.36
C VAL A 141 9.43 7.40 6.76
N GLN A 142 9.58 8.64 7.22
CA GLN A 142 9.88 8.93 8.62
C GLN A 142 8.59 8.87 9.42
N VAL A 143 8.51 7.98 10.40
CA VAL A 143 7.33 7.74 11.23
C VAL A 143 7.51 8.20 12.68
N ASN A 144 8.65 8.80 13.00
CA ASN A 144 8.90 9.43 14.29
C ASN A 144 9.86 10.61 14.11
N THR A 145 9.48 11.76 14.66
CA THR A 145 10.23 13.02 14.65
C THR A 145 10.82 13.41 16.00
N GLY A 146 10.63 12.56 17.01
CA GLY A 146 11.20 12.77 18.34
C GLY A 146 12.72 12.58 18.39
N SER A 147 13.28 12.55 19.59
CA SER A 147 14.73 12.39 19.83
C SER A 147 15.37 11.13 19.20
N MET A 148 14.56 10.19 18.77
CA MET A 148 15.00 8.97 18.08
C MET A 148 14.15 8.78 16.83
N GLU A 149 14.52 9.45 15.73
CA GLU A 149 13.89 9.29 14.42
C GLU A 149 13.76 7.81 14.03
N HIS A 150 12.63 7.47 13.41
CA HIS A 150 12.44 6.12 12.87
C HIS A 150 11.93 6.17 11.43
N TRP A 151 12.49 5.31 10.60
CA TRP A 151 12.19 5.20 9.19
C TRP A 151 11.75 3.78 8.86
N VAL A 152 10.73 3.64 8.01
CA VAL A 152 10.20 2.36 7.53
C VAL A 152 9.96 2.41 6.02
N VAL A 153 9.82 1.26 5.36
CA VAL A 153 9.51 1.20 3.92
C VAL A 153 8.06 0.81 3.73
N VAL A 154 7.23 1.74 3.27
CA VAL A 154 5.84 1.46 2.90
C VAL A 154 5.80 0.78 1.54
N THR A 155 5.16 -0.38 1.49
CA THR A 155 5.15 -1.25 0.31
C THR A 155 3.76 -1.56 -0.22
N LYS A 156 2.72 -1.44 0.61
CA LYS A 156 1.35 -1.77 0.20
C LYS A 156 0.34 -0.73 0.69
N TYR A 157 -0.75 -0.67 -0.04
CA TYR A 157 -1.97 0.00 0.35
C TYR A 157 -3.16 -0.89 0.03
N SER A 158 -4.10 -1.01 0.98
CA SER A 158 -5.38 -1.70 0.78
C SER A 158 -6.46 -0.94 1.53
N GLY A 159 -7.35 -0.28 0.80
CA GLY A 159 -8.41 0.51 1.44
C GLY A 159 -9.17 1.42 0.48
N ASN A 160 -9.91 2.34 1.07
CA ASN A 160 -10.69 3.33 0.36
C ASN A 160 -9.83 4.58 0.05
N SER A 161 -9.46 4.78 -1.21
CA SER A 161 -8.59 5.89 -1.65
C SER A 161 -9.19 7.30 -1.48
N THR A 162 -10.46 7.40 -1.08
CA THR A 162 -11.12 8.69 -0.76
C THR A 162 -10.95 9.08 0.71
N THR A 163 -10.73 8.10 1.60
CA THR A 163 -10.53 8.30 3.04
C THR A 163 -9.32 7.50 3.49
N LEU A 164 -8.13 8.11 3.42
CA LEU A 164 -6.87 7.44 3.73
C LEU A 164 -6.63 7.38 5.24
N SER A 165 -6.35 6.19 5.74
CA SER A 165 -5.87 5.93 7.11
C SER A 165 -4.47 5.32 7.08
N ALA A 166 -3.68 5.53 8.12
CA ALA A 166 -2.41 4.83 8.27
C ALA A 166 -2.58 3.31 8.42
N ASP A 167 -3.76 2.86 8.84
CA ASP A 167 -4.12 1.45 8.97
C ASP A 167 -4.27 0.75 7.61
N ASP A 168 -4.50 1.51 6.53
CA ASP A 168 -4.62 1.00 5.17
C ASP A 168 -3.25 0.71 4.52
N PHE A 169 -2.16 1.19 5.12
CA PHE A 169 -0.82 1.02 4.59
C PHE A 169 -0.06 -0.09 5.32
N THR A 170 0.73 -0.83 4.55
CA THR A 170 1.63 -1.85 5.07
C THR A 170 3.07 -1.45 4.82
N CYS A 171 3.91 -1.55 5.84
CA CYS A 171 5.33 -1.25 5.77
C CYS A 171 6.20 -2.44 6.19
N ILE A 172 7.48 -2.38 5.82
CA ILE A 172 8.55 -3.21 6.39
C ILE A 172 9.29 -2.34 7.39
N ASP A 173 9.34 -2.79 8.64
CA ASP A 173 10.01 -2.10 9.73
C ASP A 173 11.44 -2.65 9.89
N PRO A 174 12.49 -1.84 9.71
CA PRO A 174 13.86 -2.31 9.82
C PRO A 174 14.25 -2.73 11.25
N TRP A 175 13.50 -2.33 12.27
CA TRP A 175 13.77 -2.74 13.65
C TRP A 175 13.81 -4.26 13.83
N ASP A 176 12.90 -4.96 13.16
CA ASP A 176 12.76 -6.42 13.26
C ASP A 176 12.62 -7.12 11.90
N ALA A 177 12.72 -6.38 10.80
CA ALA A 177 12.50 -6.84 9.41
C ALA A 177 11.08 -7.39 9.15
N LYS A 178 10.11 -7.04 9.99
CA LYS A 178 8.74 -7.55 9.85
C LYS A 178 7.86 -6.62 9.05
N THR A 179 6.92 -7.23 8.34
CA THR A 179 5.80 -6.53 7.74
C THR A 179 4.78 -6.17 8.82
N LYS A 180 4.39 -4.90 8.87
CA LYS A 180 3.45 -4.33 9.85
C LYS A 180 2.45 -3.41 9.15
N VAL A 181 1.30 -3.18 9.77
CA VAL A 181 0.46 -2.03 9.46
C VAL A 181 1.26 -0.76 9.81
N LEU A 182 1.18 0.29 8.99
CA LEU A 182 2.00 1.49 9.17
C LEU A 182 1.81 2.12 10.55
N SER A 183 0.56 2.23 11.04
CA SER A 183 0.23 2.74 12.38
C SER A 183 0.80 1.90 13.53
N SER A 184 1.17 0.63 13.26
CA SER A 184 1.77 -0.30 14.22
C SER A 184 3.29 -0.39 14.11
N SER A 185 3.93 0.43 13.26
CA SER A 185 5.39 0.44 13.14
C SER A 185 6.05 0.91 14.44
N THR A 186 7.28 0.51 14.64
CA THR A 186 8.04 0.87 15.85
C THR A 186 8.12 2.39 16.00
N ARG A 187 7.76 2.90 17.19
CA ARG A 187 7.76 4.34 17.52
C ARG A 187 6.90 5.20 16.61
N TYR A 188 5.82 4.66 16.08
CA TYR A 188 4.95 5.37 15.13
C TYR A 188 4.46 6.72 15.67
N SER A 189 4.65 7.74 14.84
CA SER A 189 3.85 8.97 14.79
C SER A 189 3.42 9.20 13.34
N ALA A 190 2.63 10.24 13.06
CA ALA A 190 2.21 10.52 11.68
C ALA A 190 3.43 10.72 10.77
N PRO A 191 3.44 10.14 9.55
CA PRO A 191 4.53 10.33 8.59
C PRO A 191 4.70 11.82 8.26
N ASN A 192 5.96 12.30 8.26
CA ASN A 192 6.24 13.71 7.97
C ASN A 192 7.25 13.92 6.83
N LYS A 193 8.14 12.98 6.58
CA LYS A 193 9.10 13.02 5.47
C LYS A 193 9.06 11.72 4.66
N ALA A 194 9.36 11.82 3.38
CA ALA A 194 9.47 10.66 2.50
C ALA A 194 10.68 10.74 1.58
N VAL A 195 11.21 9.56 1.25
CA VAL A 195 12.27 9.36 0.25
C VAL A 195 11.83 8.26 -0.71
N VAL A 196 12.08 8.47 -2.01
CA VAL A 196 11.74 7.49 -3.05
C VAL A 196 12.98 7.15 -3.85
N PHE A 197 13.22 5.87 -4.05
CA PHE A 197 14.29 5.37 -4.91
C PHE A 197 13.69 4.90 -6.24
N LYS A 198 14.21 5.44 -7.35
CA LYS A 198 13.82 5.07 -8.73
C LYS A 198 15.02 4.51 -9.45
N LYS A 199 14.88 3.38 -10.11
CA LYS A 199 15.95 2.82 -10.93
C LYS A 199 16.29 3.78 -12.07
N SER A 200 17.58 4.04 -12.28
CA SER A 200 18.07 4.93 -13.34
C SER A 200 17.90 4.35 -14.71
#